data_95742dc88ec895e165c67324f00d0eba
#
_entry.id   95742dc88ec895e165c67324f00d0eba
#
_cell.length_a   1.000
_cell.length_b   1.000
_cell.length_c   1.000
_cell.angle_alpha   90.00
_cell.angle_beta   90.00
_cell.angle_gamma   90.00
#
_symmetry.space_group_name_H-M   'P 1'
#
loop_
_entity.id
_entity.type
_entity.pdbx_description
1 polymer ?
#
loop_
_entity_poly.entity_id
_entity_poly.type
_entity_poly.pdbx_seq_one_letter_code
_entity_poly.pdbx_strand_id
1 'polypeptide(L)'
;MDTPPLPRRKTIRLQNYDYSQTGAYFVTICTAQRQPLLGKIISPTSNAVGAGPRPARVELSPFGKIVAQTWNDLPNHNSGLFLGPFIVMPDHIHGILILDGRAGLGPAPTAIPELVRQLKSFSSRKINKISIAPKRAIWQRGYYEHNLRNHQDFD
;
A
#
# COMPACT_ATOMS: atom_id res chain seq x y z
N MET A 1 38.41 6.21 -16.16
CA MET A 1 37.15 6.98 -16.22
C MET A 1 36.33 6.60 -15.00
N ASP A 2 36.32 7.48 -14.02
CA ASP A 2 35.55 7.26 -12.78
C ASP A 2 34.06 7.45 -13.08
N THR A 3 33.30 6.39 -12.94
CA THR A 3 31.83 6.47 -12.99
C THR A 3 31.34 7.22 -11.76
N PRO A 4 30.61 8.33 -11.92
CA PRO A 4 30.11 9.07 -10.76
C PRO A 4 29.20 8.16 -9.92
N PRO A 5 29.29 8.23 -8.59
CA PRO A 5 28.44 7.41 -7.72
C PRO A 5 26.97 7.73 -7.98
N LEU A 6 26.14 6.69 -8.13
CA LEU A 6 24.70 6.83 -8.27
C LEU A 6 24.14 7.65 -7.11
N PRO A 7 23.22 8.60 -7.37
CA PRO A 7 22.64 9.43 -6.32
C PRO A 7 21.98 8.53 -5.27
N ARG A 8 22.46 8.62 -4.04
CA ARG A 8 21.82 7.96 -2.87
C ARG A 8 20.41 8.49 -2.75
N ARG A 9 19.43 7.62 -2.87
CA ARG A 9 18.03 7.95 -2.55
C ARG A 9 17.99 8.46 -1.11
N LYS A 10 17.52 9.68 -0.94
CA LYS A 10 17.17 10.21 0.39
C LYS A 10 16.08 9.33 0.96
N THR A 11 16.35 8.67 2.08
CA THR A 11 15.30 7.99 2.85
C THR A 11 14.35 9.07 3.36
N ILE A 12 13.09 8.95 3.01
CA ILE A 12 12.01 9.86 3.47
C ILE A 12 11.71 9.62 4.97
N ARG A 13 12.38 8.65 5.59
CA ARG A 13 12.24 8.33 7.01
C ARG A 13 12.86 9.41 7.87
N LEU A 14 12.09 9.90 8.82
CA LEU A 14 12.60 10.78 9.86
C LEU A 14 13.64 10.03 10.68
N GLN A 15 14.87 10.58 10.73
CA GLN A 15 15.92 10.06 11.61
C GLN A 15 15.46 10.19 13.06
N ASN A 16 15.64 9.13 13.85
CA ASN A 16 15.29 9.05 15.28
C ASN A 16 13.78 9.03 15.60
N TYR A 17 12.91 8.73 14.63
CA TYR A 17 11.50 8.52 14.91
C TYR A 17 11.21 7.02 15.15
N ASP A 18 10.59 6.73 16.27
CA ASP A 18 10.18 5.37 16.62
C ASP A 18 8.85 5.04 15.94
N TYR A 19 8.93 4.35 14.81
CA TYR A 19 7.79 3.89 14.01
C TYR A 19 7.00 2.74 14.64
N SER A 20 7.32 2.34 15.86
CA SER A 20 6.59 1.33 16.63
C SER A 20 5.58 1.91 17.60
N GLN A 21 5.60 3.23 17.74
CA GLN A 21 4.66 3.89 18.64
C GLN A 21 3.23 3.72 18.15
N THR A 22 2.30 3.68 19.12
CA THR A 22 0.86 3.78 18.86
C THR A 22 0.58 4.97 17.94
N GLY A 23 -0.16 4.73 16.87
CA GLY A 23 -0.48 5.79 15.93
C GLY A 23 -1.07 5.28 14.63
N ALA A 24 -1.49 6.20 13.79
CA ALA A 24 -1.99 5.95 12.46
C ALA A 24 -0.93 6.36 11.42
N TYR A 25 -0.69 5.48 10.47
CA TYR A 25 0.32 5.66 9.42
C TYR A 25 -0.31 5.54 8.05
N PHE A 26 -0.29 6.62 7.30
CA PHE A 26 -0.68 6.60 5.90
C PHE A 26 0.47 6.03 5.06
N VAL A 27 0.17 5.04 4.24
CA VAL A 27 1.16 4.42 3.35
C VAL A 27 0.71 4.48 1.90
N THR A 28 1.66 4.70 1.00
CA THR A 28 1.48 4.59 -0.45
C THR A 28 2.49 3.60 -0.99
N ILE A 29 2.00 2.58 -1.69
CA ILE A 29 2.83 1.53 -2.26
C ILE A 29 2.53 1.45 -3.76
N CYS A 30 3.56 1.66 -4.57
CA CYS A 30 3.42 1.69 -6.02
C CYS A 30 3.85 0.37 -6.66
N THR A 31 3.18 0.00 -7.75
CA THR A 31 3.61 -1.11 -8.60
C THR A 31 4.95 -0.82 -9.27
N ALA A 32 5.68 -1.87 -9.64
CA ALA A 32 6.93 -1.73 -10.39
C ALA A 32 6.69 -0.94 -11.68
N GLN A 33 7.54 0.06 -11.93
CA GLN A 33 7.44 0.95 -13.09
C GLN A 33 6.06 1.62 -13.25
N ARG A 34 5.28 1.72 -12.19
CA ARG A 34 3.93 2.30 -12.21
C ARG A 34 2.99 1.64 -13.23
N GLN A 35 3.17 0.37 -13.49
CA GLN A 35 2.30 -0.37 -14.40
C GLN A 35 0.91 -0.55 -13.81
N PRO A 36 -0.18 -0.34 -14.59
CA PRO A 36 -1.56 -0.44 -14.10
C PRO A 36 -2.02 -1.89 -13.96
N LEU A 37 -1.38 -2.63 -13.06
CA LEU A 37 -1.61 -4.07 -12.85
C LEU A 37 -2.84 -4.38 -12.01
N LEU A 38 -3.27 -3.41 -11.17
CA LEU A 38 -4.25 -3.67 -10.10
C LEU A 38 -5.68 -3.40 -10.52
N GLY A 39 -5.90 -2.70 -11.62
CA GLY A 39 -7.22 -2.38 -12.08
C GLY A 39 -7.23 -1.33 -13.18
N LYS A 40 -8.43 -0.87 -13.52
CA LYS A 40 -8.66 0.20 -14.49
C LYS A 40 -9.71 1.17 -13.97
N ILE A 41 -9.61 2.43 -14.35
CA ILE A 41 -10.61 3.44 -14.03
C ILE A 41 -11.79 3.26 -15.01
N ILE A 42 -12.99 3.13 -14.45
CA ILE A 42 -14.23 3.11 -15.22
C ILE A 42 -14.95 4.43 -14.98
N SER A 43 -15.14 5.19 -16.05
CA SER A 43 -16.06 6.31 -16.04
C SER A 43 -17.47 5.78 -16.35
N PRO A 44 -18.48 6.12 -15.55
CA PRO A 44 -19.83 5.70 -15.88
C PRO A 44 -20.26 6.36 -17.19
N THR A 45 -20.61 5.56 -18.17
CA THR A 45 -21.27 6.05 -19.39
C THR A 45 -22.61 6.66 -18.98
N SER A 46 -22.81 7.93 -19.23
CA SER A 46 -24.01 8.68 -18.90
C SER A 46 -25.14 8.39 -19.91
N ASN A 47 -25.65 7.15 -19.95
CA ASN A 47 -26.75 6.80 -20.84
C ASN A 47 -28.07 6.54 -20.11
N ALA A 48 -28.17 6.84 -18.81
CA ALA A 48 -29.44 6.82 -18.10
C ALA A 48 -29.99 8.26 -17.99
N VAL A 49 -31.03 8.56 -18.73
CA VAL A 49 -31.78 9.80 -18.60
C VAL A 49 -32.24 9.95 -17.14
N GLY A 50 -31.78 11.01 -16.46
CA GLY A 50 -32.17 11.33 -15.08
C GLY A 50 -31.22 10.85 -13.99
N ALA A 51 -30.12 10.13 -14.26
CA ALA A 51 -29.09 9.83 -13.29
C ALA A 51 -28.03 10.93 -13.29
N GLY A 52 -27.83 11.58 -12.15
CA GLY A 52 -26.74 12.55 -11.96
C GLY A 52 -25.35 11.94 -12.23
N PRO A 53 -24.29 12.78 -12.32
CA PRO A 53 -22.94 12.28 -12.60
C PRO A 53 -22.51 11.30 -11.51
N ARG A 54 -22.22 10.06 -11.90
CA ARG A 54 -21.65 9.06 -10.99
C ARG A 54 -20.13 9.24 -10.93
N PRO A 55 -19.51 9.14 -9.75
CA PRO A 55 -18.07 9.25 -9.65
C PRO A 55 -17.39 8.10 -10.41
N ALA A 56 -16.24 8.38 -10.99
CA ALA A 56 -15.37 7.34 -11.55
C ALA A 56 -15.00 6.34 -10.47
N ARG A 57 -14.93 5.06 -10.80
CA ARG A 57 -14.54 3.99 -9.89
C ARG A 57 -13.41 3.16 -10.48
N VAL A 58 -12.65 2.50 -9.63
CA VAL A 58 -11.66 1.52 -10.05
C VAL A 58 -12.31 0.14 -10.11
N GLU A 59 -12.26 -0.49 -11.27
CA GLU A 59 -12.56 -1.92 -11.39
C GLU A 59 -11.27 -2.70 -11.17
N LEU A 60 -11.25 -3.53 -10.12
CA LEU A 60 -10.07 -4.30 -9.75
C LEU A 60 -9.82 -5.44 -10.73
N SER A 61 -8.56 -5.59 -11.14
CA SER A 61 -8.07 -6.79 -11.81
C SER A 61 -8.01 -7.98 -10.82
N PRO A 62 -7.82 -9.22 -11.28
CA PRO A 62 -7.52 -10.33 -10.39
C PRO A 62 -6.35 -10.05 -9.44
N PHE A 63 -5.33 -9.31 -9.89
CA PHE A 63 -4.20 -8.91 -9.05
C PHE A 63 -4.61 -7.87 -8.00
N GLY A 64 -5.43 -6.89 -8.37
CA GLY A 64 -5.97 -5.90 -7.43
C GLY A 64 -6.81 -6.54 -6.33
N LYS A 65 -7.61 -7.56 -6.68
CA LYS A 65 -8.39 -8.34 -5.70
C LYS A 65 -7.48 -9.09 -4.72
N ILE A 66 -6.40 -9.70 -5.21
CA ILE A 66 -5.39 -10.36 -4.35
C ILE A 66 -4.76 -9.37 -3.38
N VAL A 67 -4.41 -8.18 -3.87
CA VAL A 67 -3.82 -7.12 -3.02
C VAL A 67 -4.81 -6.69 -1.93
N ALA A 68 -6.08 -6.47 -2.28
CA ALA A 68 -7.12 -6.10 -1.31
C ALA A 68 -7.33 -7.19 -0.26
N GLN A 69 -7.39 -8.44 -0.66
CA GLN A 69 -7.50 -9.57 0.27
C GLN A 69 -6.28 -9.69 1.18
N THR A 70 -5.08 -9.51 0.64
CA THR A 70 -3.83 -9.58 1.41
C THR A 70 -3.75 -8.44 2.43
N TRP A 71 -4.19 -7.22 2.06
CA TRP A 71 -4.30 -6.10 2.98
C TRP A 71 -5.24 -6.44 4.15
N ASN A 72 -6.43 -6.91 3.84
CA ASN A 72 -7.43 -7.26 4.86
C ASN A 72 -6.99 -8.41 5.78
N ASP A 73 -6.08 -9.26 5.32
CA ASP A 73 -5.54 -10.39 6.08
C ASP A 73 -4.37 -10.02 7.01
N LEU A 74 -3.77 -8.85 6.84
CA LEU A 74 -2.63 -8.42 7.66
C LEU A 74 -2.89 -8.47 9.17
N PRO A 75 -4.07 -8.06 9.71
CA PRO A 75 -4.33 -8.15 11.14
C PRO A 75 -4.35 -9.59 11.67
N ASN A 76 -4.66 -10.57 10.85
CA ASN A 76 -4.65 -11.99 11.26
C ASN A 76 -3.24 -12.50 11.56
N HIS A 77 -2.21 -11.85 11.03
CA HIS A 77 -0.81 -12.18 11.24
C HIS A 77 -0.10 -11.22 12.19
N ASN A 78 -0.74 -10.12 12.56
CA ASN A 78 -0.13 -9.05 13.34
C ASN A 78 -1.09 -8.56 14.42
N SER A 79 -0.93 -9.04 15.65
CA SER A 79 -1.73 -8.55 16.77
C SER A 79 -1.45 -7.08 17.04
N GLY A 80 -2.49 -6.31 17.37
CA GLY A 80 -2.40 -4.87 17.59
C GLY A 80 -2.35 -4.03 16.32
N LEU A 81 -2.51 -4.64 15.16
CA LEU A 81 -2.73 -3.93 13.90
C LEU A 81 -4.23 -3.81 13.63
N PHE A 82 -4.67 -2.58 13.41
CA PHE A 82 -6.00 -2.26 12.89
C PHE A 82 -5.87 -1.59 11.52
N LEU A 83 -6.85 -1.79 10.67
CA LEU A 83 -6.89 -1.19 9.34
C LEU A 83 -7.82 0.00 9.33
N GLY A 84 -7.32 1.14 8.83
CA GLY A 84 -8.11 2.29 8.47
C GLY A 84 -8.58 2.25 7.01
N PRO A 85 -9.01 3.39 6.45
CA PRO A 85 -9.37 3.51 5.05
C PRO A 85 -8.29 2.98 4.11
N PHE A 86 -8.74 2.33 3.04
CA PHE A 86 -7.87 1.70 2.06
C PHE A 86 -8.46 1.80 0.65
N ILE A 87 -7.62 2.08 -0.32
CA ILE A 87 -8.02 2.14 -1.73
C ILE A 87 -6.97 1.51 -2.63
N VAL A 88 -7.42 0.74 -3.59
CA VAL A 88 -6.59 0.19 -4.67
C VAL A 88 -6.79 1.03 -5.91
N MET A 89 -5.73 1.65 -6.39
CA MET A 89 -5.66 2.36 -7.66
C MET A 89 -5.01 1.46 -8.72
N PRO A 90 -5.10 1.78 -10.01
CA PRO A 90 -4.53 0.91 -11.05
C PRO A 90 -3.06 0.57 -10.85
N ASP A 91 -2.23 1.50 -10.39
CA ASP A 91 -0.77 1.39 -10.31
C ASP A 91 -0.20 1.62 -8.90
N HIS A 92 -1.05 1.76 -7.88
CA HIS A 92 -0.65 1.94 -6.49
C HIS A 92 -1.80 1.65 -5.54
N ILE A 93 -1.47 1.60 -4.28
CA ILE A 93 -2.44 1.55 -3.18
C ILE A 93 -2.17 2.67 -2.19
N HIS A 94 -3.23 3.15 -1.56
CA HIS A 94 -3.18 3.97 -0.37
C HIS A 94 -3.89 3.27 0.77
N GLY A 95 -3.38 3.39 1.97
CA GLY A 95 -4.07 2.84 3.14
C GLY A 95 -3.54 3.40 4.44
N ILE A 96 -4.33 3.25 5.49
CA ILE A 96 -3.97 3.65 6.84
C ILE A 96 -3.79 2.40 7.69
N LEU A 97 -2.61 2.26 8.28
CA LEU A 97 -2.27 1.23 9.26
C LEU A 97 -2.30 1.87 10.65
N ILE A 98 -3.08 1.29 11.54
CA ILE A 98 -3.23 1.79 12.92
C ILE A 98 -2.57 0.78 13.85
N LEU A 99 -1.56 1.24 14.61
CA LEU A 99 -0.83 0.43 15.57
C LEU A 99 -1.30 0.74 16.97
N ASP A 100 -1.70 -0.29 17.71
CA ASP A 100 -1.94 -0.20 19.16
C ASP A 100 -0.69 -0.69 19.90
N GLY A 101 0.03 0.23 20.53
CA GLY A 101 1.25 -0.06 21.27
C GLY A 101 1.07 -1.00 22.47
N ARG A 102 -0.17 -1.34 22.85
CA ARG A 102 -0.45 -2.28 23.94
C ARG A 102 -0.38 -3.74 23.54
N ALA A 103 -0.40 -4.04 22.25
CA ALA A 103 -0.60 -5.40 21.76
C ALA A 103 0.67 -6.13 21.36
N GLY A 104 1.83 -5.72 21.82
CA GLY A 104 3.06 -6.52 21.67
C GLY A 104 3.40 -6.89 20.23
N LEU A 105 3.32 -5.95 19.31
CA LEU A 105 3.92 -6.08 17.98
C LEU A 105 5.45 -6.14 18.14
N GLY A 106 6.00 -7.16 18.82
CA GLY A 106 7.43 -7.38 18.94
C GLY A 106 8.30 -6.15 19.23
N PRO A 107 9.59 -6.30 19.43
CA PRO A 107 10.47 -5.15 19.56
C PRO A 107 10.41 -4.31 18.29
N ALA A 108 9.92 -3.09 18.45
CA ALA A 108 9.94 -2.05 17.43
C ALA A 108 11.39 -1.77 16.99
N PRO A 109 11.70 -1.49 15.86
CA PRO A 109 11.35 -0.41 14.93
C PRO A 109 10.83 -0.91 13.58
N THR A 110 10.26 -2.07 13.57
CA THR A 110 10.00 -2.85 12.36
C THR A 110 8.53 -2.90 11.94
N ALA A 111 7.62 -2.30 12.72
CA ALA A 111 6.20 -2.51 12.47
C ALA A 111 5.76 -2.10 11.05
N ILE A 112 5.89 -0.84 10.66
CA ILE A 112 5.42 -0.41 9.32
C ILE A 112 6.25 -1.02 8.19
N PRO A 113 7.58 -0.99 8.19
CA PRO A 113 8.38 -1.67 7.17
C PRO A 113 8.09 -3.15 7.06
N GLU A 114 7.88 -3.84 8.17
CA GLU A 114 7.58 -5.26 8.19
C GLU A 114 6.18 -5.54 7.62
N LEU A 115 5.17 -4.75 7.97
CA LEU A 115 3.82 -4.86 7.43
C LEU A 115 3.81 -4.64 5.91
N VAL A 116 4.54 -3.63 5.42
CA VAL A 116 4.69 -3.39 3.98
C VAL A 116 5.42 -4.55 3.31
N ARG A 117 6.47 -5.08 3.94
CA ARG A 117 7.18 -6.27 3.45
C ARG A 117 6.26 -7.49 3.34
N GLN A 118 5.45 -7.75 4.36
CA GLN A 118 4.48 -8.85 4.36
C GLN A 118 3.46 -8.68 3.23
N LEU A 119 2.85 -7.49 3.10
CA LEU A 119 1.90 -7.21 2.03
C LEU A 119 2.51 -7.46 0.65
N LYS A 120 3.69 -6.91 0.39
CA LYS A 120 4.39 -7.07 -0.88
C LYS A 120 4.75 -8.54 -1.15
N SER A 121 5.28 -9.23 -0.16
CA SER A 121 5.71 -10.62 -0.30
C SER A 121 4.52 -11.56 -0.53
N PHE A 122 3.48 -11.45 0.27
CA PHE A 122 2.33 -12.34 0.18
C PHE A 122 1.52 -12.09 -1.09
N SER A 123 1.26 -10.83 -1.44
CA SER A 123 0.57 -10.49 -2.67
C SER A 123 1.36 -10.91 -3.91
N SER A 124 2.67 -10.66 -3.95
CA SER A 124 3.50 -11.05 -5.08
C SER A 124 3.51 -12.56 -5.32
N ARG A 125 3.59 -13.35 -4.24
CA ARG A 125 3.53 -14.82 -4.36
C ARG A 125 2.20 -15.29 -4.94
N LYS A 126 1.08 -14.75 -4.47
CA LYS A 126 -0.26 -15.09 -4.94
C LYS A 126 -0.46 -14.65 -6.40
N ILE A 127 -0.03 -13.44 -6.75
CA ILE A 127 -0.10 -12.92 -8.11
C ILE A 127 0.73 -13.76 -9.07
N ASN A 128 1.97 -14.10 -8.70
CA ASN A 128 2.84 -14.91 -9.55
C ASN A 128 2.33 -16.35 -9.75
N LYS A 129 1.49 -16.87 -8.85
CA LYS A 129 0.84 -18.18 -9.04
C LYS A 129 -0.21 -18.18 -10.15
N ILE A 130 -0.94 -17.08 -10.31
CA ILE A 130 -2.02 -16.96 -11.31
C ILE A 130 -1.58 -16.25 -12.58
N SER A 131 -0.41 -15.62 -12.57
CA SER A 131 0.14 -14.92 -13.72
C SER A 131 0.63 -15.90 -14.77
N ILE A 132 0.20 -15.71 -16.02
CA ILE A 132 0.70 -16.46 -17.18
C ILE A 132 2.10 -15.97 -17.57
N ALA A 133 2.43 -14.73 -17.23
CA ALA A 133 3.73 -14.13 -17.49
C ALA A 133 4.83 -14.73 -16.58
N PRO A 134 6.11 -14.69 -17.02
CA PRO A 134 7.22 -15.07 -16.16
C PRO A 134 7.21 -14.27 -14.84
N LYS A 135 7.78 -14.84 -13.79
CA LYS A 135 7.94 -14.16 -12.50
C LYS A 135 8.57 -12.78 -12.70
N ARG A 136 7.93 -11.76 -12.17
CA ARG A 136 8.37 -10.37 -12.27
C ARG A 136 8.18 -9.66 -10.95
N ALA A 137 8.87 -8.53 -10.77
CA ALA A 137 8.61 -7.64 -9.67
C ALA A 137 7.21 -7.02 -9.83
N ILE A 138 6.37 -7.15 -8.80
CA ILE A 138 5.03 -6.54 -8.76
C ILE A 138 5.11 -5.14 -8.18
N TRP A 139 5.92 -4.93 -7.17
CA TRP A 139 6.03 -3.70 -6.40
C TRP A 139 7.34 -2.96 -6.64
N GLN A 140 7.30 -1.64 -6.54
CA GLN A 140 8.51 -0.83 -6.41
C GLN A 140 9.28 -1.19 -5.14
N ARG A 141 10.56 -0.94 -5.11
CA ARG A 141 11.45 -1.26 -4.00
C ARG A 141 11.13 -0.46 -2.73
N GLY A 142 10.70 0.77 -2.84
CA GLY A 142 10.35 1.64 -1.73
C GLY A 142 8.84 1.72 -1.52
N TYR A 143 8.47 2.56 -0.60
CA TYR A 143 7.10 3.01 -0.35
C TYR A 143 7.14 4.38 0.31
N TYR A 144 6.03 5.08 0.31
CA TYR A 144 5.87 6.34 1.03
C TYR A 144 5.08 6.08 2.31
N GLU A 145 5.48 6.72 3.41
CA GLU A 145 4.76 6.70 4.67
C GLU A 145 4.67 8.09 5.28
N HIS A 146 3.55 8.38 5.92
CA HIS A 146 3.32 9.59 6.70
C HIS A 146 2.61 9.23 8.00
N ASN A 147 3.13 9.70 9.13
CA ASN A 147 2.48 9.52 10.41
C ASN A 147 1.42 10.60 10.61
N LEU A 148 0.18 10.18 10.82
CA LEU A 148 -0.96 11.05 11.08
C LEU A 148 -0.98 11.43 12.56
N ARG A 149 -0.39 12.58 12.90
CA ARG A 149 -0.23 13.03 14.30
C ARG A 149 -1.34 13.94 14.79
N ASN A 150 -2.04 14.64 13.89
CA ASN A 150 -2.99 15.71 14.22
C ASN A 150 -4.23 15.61 13.32
N HIS A 151 -5.34 16.22 13.77
CA HIS A 151 -6.58 16.36 12.99
C HIS A 151 -6.38 17.04 11.62
N GLN A 152 -5.33 17.83 11.47
CA GLN A 152 -5.00 18.51 10.21
C GLN A 152 -4.43 17.57 9.13
N ASP A 153 -4.05 16.34 9.51
CA ASP A 153 -3.51 15.35 8.56
C ASP A 153 -4.62 14.52 7.88
N PHE A 154 -5.89 14.76 8.25
CA PHE A 154 -7.06 14.04 7.72
C PHE A 154 -7.88 14.85 6.69
N ASP A 155 -7.54 16.11 6.40
CA ASP A 155 -8.23 16.96 5.42
C ASP A 155 -7.64 16.85 4.00
#